data_1f9554f1bc471dfa2f606a6a452c73f5
#
_entry.id   1f9554f1bc471dfa2f606a6a452c73f5
#
_cell.length_a   1.000
_cell.length_b   1.000
_cell.length_c   1.000
_cell.angle_alpha   90.00
_cell.angle_beta   90.00
_cell.angle_gamma   90.00
#
_symmetry.space_group_name_H-M   'P 1'
#
loop_
_entity.id
_entity.type
_entity.pdbx_description
1 polymer ?
#
loop_
_entity_poly.entity_id
_entity_poly.type
_entity_poly.pdbx_seq_one_letter_code
_entity_poly.pdbx_strand_id
1 'polypeptide(L)'
;MPELKINIRTEILDWIIENASFDEFRHEFKEDIALWKSGAKSPTFNQLERFSKSTNIPFGYFFLTNPPTEKIGLLEYRTVDSLKLEHPSRNLVDTIYEMESIQEWMKEYLISTEFEELSYVGSLREVNDVARIAHLIRIELQIDEKWFLSSSDSWDSFKLLRNRLENIGVLVMMSGIVGANTHRSLDISEFRAFTLIDKYA
;
A
#
# COMPACT_ATOMS: atom_id res chain seq x y z
N MET A 1 34.25 -6.83 -21.13
CA MET A 1 33.51 -5.60 -21.39
C MET A 1 33.78 -4.65 -20.25
N PRO A 2 33.97 -3.35 -20.47
CA PRO A 2 34.12 -2.42 -19.35
C PRO A 2 32.82 -2.45 -18.51
N GLU A 3 32.96 -2.63 -17.21
CA GLU A 3 31.81 -2.56 -16.29
C GLU A 3 31.25 -1.14 -16.28
N LEU A 4 29.95 -1.01 -16.54
CA LEU A 4 29.27 0.26 -16.45
C LEU A 4 29.18 0.68 -14.97
N LYS A 5 29.92 1.74 -14.61
CA LYS A 5 29.88 2.36 -13.28
C LYS A 5 28.80 3.45 -13.28
N ILE A 6 28.02 3.47 -12.20
CA ILE A 6 26.92 4.41 -12.03
C ILE A 6 27.24 5.32 -10.86
N ASN A 7 27.05 6.61 -11.05
CA ASN A 7 27.20 7.56 -9.95
C ASN A 7 25.84 7.76 -9.26
N ILE A 8 25.74 7.36 -7.98
CA ILE A 8 24.57 7.59 -7.16
C ILE A 8 24.81 8.81 -6.28
N ARG A 9 23.80 9.65 -6.16
CA ARG A 9 23.83 10.76 -5.21
C ARG A 9 23.73 10.24 -3.76
N THR A 10 24.46 10.86 -2.86
CA THR A 10 24.48 10.46 -1.44
C THR A 10 23.10 10.58 -0.81
N GLU A 11 22.34 11.64 -1.16
CA GLU A 11 20.98 11.87 -0.67
C GLU A 11 19.99 10.77 -1.08
N ILE A 12 20.16 10.24 -2.31
CA ILE A 12 19.37 9.09 -2.79
C ILE A 12 19.73 7.83 -2.01
N LEU A 13 21.03 7.60 -1.81
CA LEU A 13 21.52 6.43 -1.08
C LEU A 13 21.07 6.45 0.38
N ASP A 14 21.08 7.63 1.03
CA ASP A 14 20.60 7.80 2.39
C ASP A 14 19.09 7.52 2.47
N TRP A 15 18.31 8.09 1.56
CA TRP A 15 16.88 7.85 1.50
C TRP A 15 16.56 6.35 1.29
N ILE A 16 17.28 5.66 0.39
CA ILE A 16 17.11 4.21 0.16
C ILE A 16 17.37 3.42 1.44
N ILE A 17 18.44 3.75 2.16
CA ILE A 17 18.82 3.05 3.41
C ILE A 17 17.76 3.26 4.51
N GLU A 18 17.15 4.42 4.55
CA GLU A 18 16.10 4.76 5.51
C GLU A 18 14.75 4.09 5.21
N ASN A 19 14.45 3.88 3.92
CA ASN A 19 13.16 3.38 3.45
C ASN A 19 13.18 1.91 3.00
N ALA A 20 14.29 1.18 3.16
CA ALA A 20 14.40 -0.21 2.78
C ALA A 20 13.60 -1.15 3.72
N SER A 21 13.07 -2.24 3.16
CA SER A 21 12.19 -3.17 3.88
C SER A 21 12.82 -3.91 5.06
N PHE A 22 14.12 -4.21 5.00
CA PHE A 22 14.82 -5.03 6.00
C PHE A 22 16.23 -4.52 6.26
N ASP A 23 16.73 -4.73 7.50
CA ASP A 23 18.09 -4.36 7.86
C ASP A 23 19.17 -5.35 7.38
N GLU A 24 18.76 -6.52 6.87
CA GLU A 24 19.67 -7.57 6.40
C GLU A 24 20.61 -7.10 5.29
N PHE A 25 20.13 -6.23 4.39
CA PHE A 25 20.94 -5.64 3.34
C PHE A 25 22.12 -4.82 3.91
N ARG A 26 21.98 -4.25 5.11
CA ARG A 26 23.05 -3.45 5.76
C ARG A 26 24.29 -4.29 6.05
N HIS A 27 24.11 -5.58 6.35
CA HIS A 27 25.24 -6.49 6.55
C HIS A 27 25.87 -6.89 5.24
N GLU A 28 25.07 -7.24 4.23
CA GLU A 28 25.55 -7.64 2.90
C GLU A 28 26.31 -6.52 2.18
N PHE A 29 25.80 -5.29 2.23
CA PHE A 29 26.35 -4.14 1.51
C PHE A 29 27.10 -3.14 2.37
N LYS A 30 27.44 -3.47 3.62
CA LYS A 30 28.04 -2.54 4.58
C LYS A 30 29.28 -1.81 4.03
N GLU A 31 30.21 -2.56 3.45
CA GLU A 31 31.45 -2.01 2.88
C GLU A 31 31.17 -1.23 1.59
N ASP A 32 30.33 -1.76 0.71
CA ASP A 32 29.97 -1.11 -0.53
C ASP A 32 29.25 0.23 -0.28
N ILE A 33 28.29 0.26 0.66
CA ILE A 33 27.59 1.51 1.06
C ILE A 33 28.58 2.57 1.54
N ALA A 34 29.54 2.19 2.39
CA ALA A 34 30.54 3.13 2.89
C ALA A 34 31.42 3.70 1.77
N LEU A 35 31.82 2.86 0.81
CA LEU A 35 32.61 3.27 -0.36
C LEU A 35 31.81 4.14 -1.32
N TRP A 36 30.52 3.84 -1.52
CA TRP A 36 29.64 4.62 -2.38
C TRP A 36 29.34 6.00 -1.76
N LYS A 37 29.05 6.07 -0.45
CA LYS A 37 28.83 7.34 0.27
C LYS A 37 30.03 8.26 0.27
N SER A 38 31.23 7.68 0.45
CA SER A 38 32.48 8.47 0.43
C SER A 38 32.94 8.87 -0.97
N GLY A 39 32.30 8.34 -2.03
CA GLY A 39 32.74 8.54 -3.42
C GLY A 39 34.04 7.79 -3.78
N ALA A 40 34.57 6.96 -2.87
CA ALA A 40 35.79 6.19 -3.13
C ALA A 40 35.60 5.11 -4.21
N LYS A 41 34.37 4.64 -4.39
CA LYS A 41 34.00 3.67 -5.42
C LYS A 41 32.61 3.97 -5.95
N SER A 42 32.44 3.92 -7.26
CA SER A 42 31.10 3.93 -7.87
C SER A 42 30.58 2.51 -8.04
N PRO A 43 29.31 2.22 -7.74
CA PRO A 43 28.71 0.91 -7.95
C PRO A 43 28.64 0.55 -9.44
N THR A 44 28.73 -0.74 -9.72
CA THR A 44 28.39 -1.28 -11.04
C THR A 44 26.88 -1.46 -11.17
N PHE A 45 26.40 -1.58 -12.41
CA PHE A 45 25.00 -1.85 -12.69
C PHE A 45 24.49 -3.10 -11.93
N ASN A 46 25.25 -4.19 -11.97
CA ASN A 46 24.88 -5.44 -11.29
C ASN A 46 24.86 -5.31 -9.75
N GLN A 47 25.76 -4.50 -9.19
CA GLN A 47 25.74 -4.22 -7.75
C GLN A 47 24.47 -3.45 -7.37
N LEU A 48 24.08 -2.45 -8.15
CA LEU A 48 22.84 -1.71 -7.93
C LEU A 48 21.59 -2.56 -8.11
N GLU A 49 21.58 -3.44 -9.12
CA GLU A 49 20.45 -4.37 -9.30
C GLU A 49 20.29 -5.30 -8.09
N ARG A 50 21.40 -5.85 -7.57
CA ARG A 50 21.35 -6.65 -6.34
C ARG A 50 20.92 -5.84 -5.14
N PHE A 51 21.42 -4.62 -4.98
CA PHE A 51 21.04 -3.71 -3.90
C PHE A 51 19.57 -3.31 -3.97
N SER A 52 19.03 -3.03 -5.16
CA SER A 52 17.60 -2.80 -5.41
C SER A 52 16.74 -3.99 -4.95
N LYS A 53 17.13 -5.21 -5.33
CA LYS A 53 16.43 -6.44 -4.90
C LYS A 53 16.49 -6.66 -3.39
N SER A 54 17.64 -6.39 -2.77
CA SER A 54 17.85 -6.57 -1.33
C SER A 54 17.11 -5.52 -0.48
N THR A 55 16.94 -4.31 -0.99
CA THR A 55 16.25 -3.21 -0.31
C THR A 55 14.75 -3.15 -0.62
N ASN A 56 14.29 -3.86 -1.65
CA ASN A 56 12.97 -3.73 -2.26
C ASN A 56 12.64 -2.31 -2.76
N ILE A 57 13.67 -1.51 -3.05
CA ILE A 57 13.50 -0.18 -3.65
C ILE A 57 13.57 -0.29 -5.18
N PRO A 58 12.62 0.32 -5.93
CA PRO A 58 12.62 0.27 -7.39
C PRO A 58 13.94 0.74 -7.99
N PHE A 59 14.50 -0.04 -8.92
CA PHE A 59 15.81 0.23 -9.53
C PHE A 59 15.90 1.64 -10.15
N GLY A 60 14.79 2.17 -10.68
CA GLY A 60 14.73 3.53 -11.22
C GLY A 60 15.06 4.63 -10.22
N TYR A 61 14.85 4.40 -8.92
CA TYR A 61 15.09 5.41 -7.90
C TYR A 61 16.56 5.78 -7.74
N PHE A 62 17.46 4.86 -8.05
CA PHE A 62 18.91 5.10 -8.01
C PHE A 62 19.39 6.18 -9.01
N PHE A 63 18.58 6.52 -10.00
CA PHE A 63 18.90 7.50 -11.04
C PHE A 63 18.20 8.84 -10.83
N LEU A 64 17.44 9.01 -9.74
CA LEU A 64 16.77 10.25 -9.44
C LEU A 64 17.78 11.35 -9.03
N THR A 65 17.42 12.59 -9.33
CA THR A 65 18.21 13.76 -8.93
C THR A 65 17.97 14.19 -7.49
N ASN A 66 16.78 13.89 -6.94
CA ASN A 66 16.39 14.15 -5.57
C ASN A 66 15.66 12.94 -5.01
N PRO A 67 15.66 12.72 -3.69
CA PRO A 67 14.86 11.70 -3.06
C PRO A 67 13.39 11.83 -3.47
N PRO A 68 12.73 10.71 -3.79
CA PRO A 68 11.32 10.75 -4.16
C PRO A 68 10.47 11.17 -2.96
N THR A 69 9.46 12.00 -3.22
CA THR A 69 8.43 12.29 -2.22
C THR A 69 7.32 11.27 -2.40
N GLU A 70 7.32 10.24 -1.59
CA GLU A 70 6.24 9.26 -1.57
C GLU A 70 5.06 9.85 -0.82
N LYS A 71 4.02 10.23 -1.57
CA LYS A 71 2.75 10.69 -1.00
C LYS A 71 1.84 9.48 -0.88
N ILE A 72 1.70 8.97 0.32
CA ILE A 72 0.71 7.96 0.61
C ILE A 72 -0.61 8.69 0.82
N GLY A 73 -1.51 8.61 -0.16
CA GLY A 73 -2.81 9.30 -0.19
C GLY A 73 -3.85 8.71 0.76
N LEU A 74 -3.44 7.93 1.75
CA LEU A 74 -4.36 7.29 2.69
C LEU A 74 -4.97 8.31 3.64
N LEU A 75 -6.28 8.38 3.63
CA LEU A 75 -7.05 9.20 4.57
C LEU A 75 -7.05 8.61 5.98
N GLU A 76 -7.07 7.29 6.11
CA GLU A 76 -7.02 6.61 7.41
C GLU A 76 -6.50 5.18 7.28
N TYR A 77 -5.52 4.78 8.12
CA TYR A 77 -5.25 3.36 8.38
C TYR A 77 -5.90 2.95 9.71
N ARG A 78 -6.35 1.73 9.78
CA ARG A 78 -6.57 1.08 11.07
C ARG A 78 -5.27 0.40 11.49
N THR A 79 -4.51 1.11 12.31
CA THR A 79 -3.41 0.53 13.08
C THR A 79 -3.94 -0.22 14.30
N VAL A 80 -3.10 -1.06 14.89
CA VAL A 80 -3.34 -1.55 16.24
C VAL A 80 -3.28 -0.33 17.17
N ASP A 81 -4.32 -0.11 17.98
CA ASP A 81 -4.48 1.03 18.89
C ASP A 81 -4.68 2.42 18.26
N SER A 82 -5.08 2.52 16.99
CA SER A 82 -5.33 3.80 16.30
C SER A 82 -4.14 4.77 16.32
N LEU A 83 -2.92 4.24 16.41
CA LEU A 83 -1.71 5.05 16.36
C LEU A 83 -1.45 5.53 14.93
N LYS A 84 -1.07 6.80 14.82
CA LYS A 84 -0.66 7.38 13.54
C LYS A 84 0.73 6.83 13.18
N LEU A 85 0.84 6.09 12.09
CA LEU A 85 2.12 5.62 11.57
C LEU A 85 2.89 6.83 11.00
N GLU A 86 3.95 7.23 11.67
CA GLU A 86 4.82 8.30 11.17
C GLU A 86 5.72 7.80 10.03
N HIS A 87 6.09 6.53 10.07
CA HIS A 87 6.98 5.89 9.07
C HIS A 87 6.43 4.49 8.70
N PRO A 88 5.59 4.38 7.67
CA PRO A 88 5.11 3.09 7.20
C PRO A 88 6.25 2.26 6.59
N SER A 89 6.20 0.94 6.80
CA SER A 89 7.17 0.02 6.21
C SER A 89 7.11 0.04 4.68
N ARG A 90 8.23 -0.32 4.03
CA ARG A 90 8.26 -0.46 2.56
C ARG A 90 7.20 -1.45 2.06
N ASN A 91 6.92 -2.51 2.83
CA ASN A 91 5.92 -3.49 2.47
C ASN A 91 4.51 -2.88 2.46
N LEU A 92 4.18 -2.05 3.44
CA LEU A 92 2.91 -1.34 3.47
C LEU A 92 2.80 -0.32 2.32
N VAL A 93 3.84 0.49 2.11
CA VAL A 93 3.88 1.48 1.01
C VAL A 93 3.65 0.83 -0.35
N ASP A 94 4.40 -0.25 -0.65
CA ASP A 94 4.27 -0.96 -1.92
C ASP A 94 2.88 -1.60 -2.09
N THR A 95 2.29 -2.11 -1.00
CA THR A 95 0.93 -2.65 -1.01
C THR A 95 -0.10 -1.58 -1.33
N ILE A 96 0.05 -0.38 -0.73
CA ILE A 96 -0.85 0.74 -1.01
C ILE A 96 -0.77 1.14 -2.48
N TYR A 97 0.42 1.31 -3.03
CA TYR A 97 0.60 1.66 -4.45
C TYR A 97 0.04 0.58 -5.40
N GLU A 98 0.16 -0.69 -5.02
CA GLU A 98 -0.46 -1.77 -5.78
C GLU A 98 -1.99 -1.66 -5.78
N MET A 99 -2.59 -1.42 -4.61
CA MET A 99 -4.04 -1.27 -4.48
C MET A 99 -4.55 0.00 -5.18
N GLU A 100 -3.84 1.12 -5.09
CA GLU A 100 -4.13 2.35 -5.85
C GLU A 100 -4.10 2.09 -7.37
N SER A 101 -3.12 1.31 -7.85
CA SER A 101 -3.03 0.96 -9.26
C SER A 101 -4.20 0.08 -9.73
N ILE A 102 -4.65 -0.86 -8.90
CA ILE A 102 -5.82 -1.70 -9.18
C ILE A 102 -7.09 -0.84 -9.19
N GLN A 103 -7.24 0.07 -8.23
CA GLN A 103 -8.38 0.98 -8.17
C GLN A 103 -8.45 1.90 -9.39
N GLU A 104 -7.32 2.50 -9.81
CA GLU A 104 -7.27 3.38 -11.00
C GLU A 104 -7.59 2.59 -12.27
N TRP A 105 -7.08 1.38 -12.43
CA TRP A 105 -7.43 0.50 -13.55
C TRP A 105 -8.94 0.19 -13.59
N MET A 106 -9.54 -0.15 -12.42
CA MET A 106 -10.98 -0.41 -12.34
C MET A 106 -11.79 0.84 -12.67
N LYS A 107 -11.39 2.00 -12.16
CA LYS A 107 -12.01 3.28 -12.47
C LYS A 107 -12.00 3.59 -13.97
N GLU A 108 -10.85 3.45 -14.62
CA GLU A 108 -10.73 3.64 -16.08
C GLU A 108 -11.65 2.68 -16.85
N TYR A 109 -11.73 1.43 -16.42
CA TYR A 109 -12.63 0.43 -16.99
C TYR A 109 -14.10 0.84 -16.83
N LEU A 110 -14.54 1.23 -15.63
CA LEU A 110 -15.91 1.65 -15.34
C LEU A 110 -16.30 2.89 -16.13
N ILE A 111 -15.43 3.90 -16.22
CA ILE A 111 -15.64 5.10 -17.06
C ILE A 111 -15.77 4.70 -18.54
N SER A 112 -14.90 3.80 -19.04
CA SER A 112 -14.94 3.36 -20.44
C SER A 112 -16.20 2.57 -20.82
N THR A 113 -16.86 1.97 -19.84
CA THR A 113 -18.11 1.21 -19.97
C THR A 113 -19.35 2.01 -19.58
N GLU A 114 -19.20 3.34 -19.42
CA GLU A 114 -20.29 4.29 -19.12
C GLU A 114 -21.02 3.99 -17.78
N PHE A 115 -20.32 3.42 -16.81
CA PHE A 115 -20.84 3.29 -15.45
C PHE A 115 -20.93 4.66 -14.77
N GLU A 116 -22.01 4.86 -14.00
CA GLU A 116 -22.21 6.07 -13.23
C GLU A 116 -21.39 6.08 -11.94
N GLU A 117 -21.09 7.29 -11.43
CA GLU A 117 -20.44 7.46 -10.12
C GLU A 117 -21.28 6.86 -8.99
N LEU A 118 -20.65 6.28 -7.99
CA LEU A 118 -21.29 5.74 -6.79
C LEU A 118 -21.85 6.88 -5.93
N SER A 119 -23.15 7.06 -5.95
CA SER A 119 -23.84 8.21 -5.32
C SER A 119 -23.70 8.28 -3.79
N TYR A 120 -23.41 7.15 -3.14
CA TYR A 120 -23.25 7.09 -1.69
C TYR A 120 -21.86 7.60 -1.23
N VAL A 121 -20.84 7.66 -2.11
CA VAL A 121 -19.50 8.12 -1.76
C VAL A 121 -19.54 9.60 -1.36
N GLY A 122 -19.17 9.86 -0.10
CA GLY A 122 -19.20 11.20 0.48
C GLY A 122 -20.58 11.69 0.92
N SER A 123 -21.66 10.91 0.75
CA SER A 123 -23.03 11.31 1.11
C SER A 123 -23.24 11.56 2.61
N LEU A 124 -22.39 10.98 3.47
CA LEU A 124 -22.50 11.07 4.93
C LEU A 124 -21.57 12.11 5.58
N ARG A 125 -20.87 12.95 4.80
CA ARG A 125 -19.89 13.93 5.34
C ARG A 125 -20.47 14.89 6.36
N GLU A 126 -21.75 15.30 6.19
CA GLU A 126 -22.43 16.25 7.07
C GLU A 126 -23.24 15.56 8.20
N VAL A 127 -23.19 14.22 8.27
CA VAL A 127 -23.95 13.47 9.27
C VAL A 127 -23.04 13.18 10.46
N ASN A 128 -23.37 13.74 11.63
CA ASN A 128 -22.58 13.60 12.87
C ASN A 128 -23.15 12.54 13.82
N ASP A 129 -24.32 11.97 13.56
CA ASP A 129 -24.96 10.94 14.37
C ASP A 129 -24.47 9.56 13.94
N VAL A 130 -23.65 8.92 14.80
CA VAL A 130 -23.06 7.60 14.54
C VAL A 130 -24.13 6.51 14.35
N ALA A 131 -25.21 6.54 15.12
CA ALA A 131 -26.31 5.56 15.02
C ALA A 131 -27.02 5.70 13.66
N ARG A 132 -27.26 6.93 13.23
CA ARG A 132 -27.83 7.24 11.92
C ARG A 132 -26.90 6.82 10.78
N ILE A 133 -25.58 7.10 10.89
CA ILE A 133 -24.59 6.65 9.90
C ILE A 133 -24.62 5.13 9.78
N ALA A 134 -24.56 4.41 10.90
CA ALA A 134 -24.60 2.95 10.91
C ALA A 134 -25.89 2.39 10.29
N HIS A 135 -27.02 3.04 10.54
CA HIS A 135 -28.31 2.65 9.96
C HIS A 135 -28.31 2.84 8.42
N LEU A 136 -27.85 4.00 7.93
CA LEU A 136 -27.79 4.29 6.49
C LEU A 136 -26.83 3.33 5.76
N ILE A 137 -25.66 3.02 6.35
CA ILE A 137 -24.74 2.03 5.79
C ILE A 137 -25.39 0.64 5.71
N ARG A 138 -26.16 0.21 6.74
CA ARG A 138 -26.86 -1.07 6.70
C ARG A 138 -27.91 -1.12 5.60
N ILE A 139 -28.63 -0.03 5.38
CA ILE A 139 -29.59 0.08 4.26
C ILE A 139 -28.89 -0.11 2.93
N GLU A 140 -27.78 0.61 2.69
CA GLU A 140 -27.00 0.52 1.47
C GLU A 140 -26.49 -0.90 1.22
N LEU A 141 -25.94 -1.54 2.26
CA LEU A 141 -25.47 -2.92 2.22
C LEU A 141 -26.58 -3.98 2.23
N GLN A 142 -27.86 -3.58 2.39
CA GLN A 142 -28.99 -4.49 2.52
C GLN A 142 -28.79 -5.55 3.61
N ILE A 143 -28.31 -5.13 4.78
CA ILE A 143 -28.10 -5.97 5.97
C ILE A 143 -28.89 -5.41 7.15
N ASP A 144 -29.35 -6.29 8.03
CA ASP A 144 -29.98 -5.93 9.31
C ASP A 144 -28.97 -5.79 10.45
N GLU A 145 -29.42 -5.40 11.63
CA GLU A 145 -28.54 -5.25 12.82
C GLU A 145 -27.93 -6.58 13.30
N LYS A 146 -28.57 -7.69 12.95
CA LYS A 146 -28.19 -9.03 13.41
C LYS A 146 -27.60 -9.88 12.28
N TRP A 147 -27.17 -9.26 11.17
CA TRP A 147 -26.68 -9.92 9.96
C TRP A 147 -25.62 -11.00 10.22
N PHE A 148 -24.80 -10.84 11.26
CA PHE A 148 -23.75 -11.77 11.63
C PHE A 148 -24.26 -13.02 12.36
N LEU A 149 -25.49 -13.03 12.90
CA LEU A 149 -26.06 -14.19 13.62
C LEU A 149 -26.43 -15.36 12.69
N SER A 150 -26.56 -15.11 11.40
CA SER A 150 -26.81 -16.15 10.40
C SER A 150 -25.55 -16.89 9.93
N SER A 151 -24.38 -16.39 10.32
CA SER A 151 -23.09 -16.95 9.95
C SER A 151 -22.65 -18.04 10.91
N SER A 152 -22.01 -19.10 10.39
CA SER A 152 -21.50 -20.20 11.20
C SER A 152 -20.25 -19.82 11.98
N ASP A 153 -19.44 -18.92 11.45
CA ASP A 153 -18.20 -18.40 12.07
C ASP A 153 -17.86 -16.99 11.57
N SER A 154 -16.75 -16.46 12.06
CA SER A 154 -16.28 -15.11 11.68
C SER A 154 -15.88 -15.01 10.20
N TRP A 155 -15.44 -16.11 9.60
CA TRP A 155 -15.07 -16.15 8.18
C TRP A 155 -16.31 -16.08 7.28
N ASP A 156 -17.38 -16.76 7.66
CA ASP A 156 -18.66 -16.67 6.95
C ASP A 156 -19.27 -15.26 7.06
N SER A 157 -19.18 -14.64 8.25
CA SER A 157 -19.57 -13.25 8.43
C SER A 157 -18.76 -12.29 7.54
N PHE A 158 -17.45 -12.50 7.45
CA PHE A 158 -16.59 -11.71 6.57
C PHE A 158 -16.97 -11.89 5.10
N LYS A 159 -17.17 -13.11 4.62
CA LYS A 159 -17.60 -13.40 3.24
C LYS A 159 -18.94 -12.73 2.90
N LEU A 160 -19.90 -12.78 3.82
CA LEU A 160 -21.19 -12.12 3.63
C LEU A 160 -21.01 -10.61 3.50
N LEU A 161 -20.29 -9.98 4.41
CA LEU A 161 -20.04 -8.53 4.38
C LEU A 161 -19.27 -8.13 3.12
N ARG A 162 -18.24 -8.88 2.75
CA ARG A 162 -17.48 -8.67 1.51
C ARG A 162 -18.41 -8.69 0.29
N ASN A 163 -19.24 -9.71 0.15
CA ASN A 163 -20.16 -9.82 -0.98
C ASN A 163 -21.13 -8.62 -1.03
N ARG A 164 -21.61 -8.14 0.14
CA ARG A 164 -22.47 -6.97 0.21
C ARG A 164 -21.76 -5.68 -0.22
N LEU A 165 -20.52 -5.50 0.17
CA LEU A 165 -19.68 -4.38 -0.27
C LEU A 165 -19.41 -4.44 -1.78
N GLU A 166 -19.04 -5.61 -2.30
CA GLU A 166 -18.78 -5.81 -3.72
C GLU A 166 -20.04 -5.56 -4.57
N ASN A 167 -21.22 -5.92 -4.07
CA ASN A 167 -22.49 -5.68 -4.77
C ASN A 167 -22.86 -4.19 -4.92
N ILE A 168 -22.33 -3.32 -4.07
CA ILE A 168 -22.52 -1.86 -4.18
C ILE A 168 -21.34 -1.16 -4.85
N GLY A 169 -20.38 -1.91 -5.41
CA GLY A 169 -19.25 -1.39 -6.18
C GLY A 169 -17.97 -1.14 -5.39
N VAL A 170 -17.89 -1.55 -4.12
CA VAL A 170 -16.65 -1.45 -3.33
C VAL A 170 -15.71 -2.59 -3.69
N LEU A 171 -14.47 -2.29 -4.08
CA LEU A 171 -13.42 -3.28 -4.26
C LEU A 171 -12.91 -3.76 -2.90
N VAL A 172 -13.17 -5.04 -2.57
CA VAL A 172 -12.70 -5.64 -1.31
C VAL A 172 -11.50 -6.54 -1.58
N MET A 173 -10.32 -6.02 -1.32
CA MET A 173 -9.06 -6.74 -1.50
C MET A 173 -8.54 -7.29 -0.16
N MET A 174 -7.90 -8.45 -0.20
CA MET A 174 -7.29 -9.07 0.97
C MET A 174 -5.97 -9.73 0.58
N SER A 175 -4.91 -9.33 1.25
CA SER A 175 -3.59 -9.93 1.08
C SER A 175 -2.85 -9.98 2.41
N GLY A 176 -2.05 -11.02 2.60
CA GLY A 176 -1.07 -11.10 3.69
C GLY A 176 0.37 -10.92 3.21
N ILE A 177 0.56 -10.62 1.94
CA ILE A 177 1.88 -10.47 1.28
C ILE A 177 1.86 -9.28 0.32
N VAL A 178 3.02 -8.76 -0.01
CA VAL A 178 3.17 -7.69 -1.01
C VAL A 178 3.12 -8.30 -2.41
N GLY A 179 2.13 -7.93 -3.20
CA GLY A 179 1.92 -8.48 -4.53
C GLY A 179 1.83 -10.01 -4.52
N ALA A 180 2.61 -10.66 -5.38
CA ALA A 180 2.74 -12.11 -5.43
C ALA A 180 3.99 -12.64 -4.70
N ASN A 181 4.67 -11.82 -3.88
CA ASN A 181 5.93 -12.19 -3.24
C ASN A 181 5.71 -12.76 -1.83
N THR A 182 5.71 -14.10 -1.73
CA THR A 182 5.53 -14.82 -0.45
C THR A 182 6.64 -14.58 0.58
N HIS A 183 7.78 -13.99 0.20
CA HIS A 183 8.86 -13.62 1.11
C HIS A 183 8.66 -12.21 1.73
N ARG A 184 7.66 -11.46 1.26
CA ARG A 184 7.32 -10.14 1.76
C ARG A 184 5.97 -10.17 2.47
N SER A 185 5.97 -10.68 3.70
CA SER A 185 4.75 -10.70 4.52
C SER A 185 4.40 -9.30 5.02
N LEU A 186 3.10 -9.04 5.14
CA LEU A 186 2.56 -7.84 5.77
C LEU A 186 2.49 -8.03 7.28
N ASP A 187 2.83 -6.99 8.04
CA ASP A 187 2.80 -7.02 9.48
C ASP A 187 1.45 -6.52 10.01
N ILE A 188 0.67 -7.43 10.58
CA ILE A 188 -0.63 -7.11 11.18
C ILE A 188 -0.53 -6.23 12.44
N SER A 189 0.67 -6.11 13.03
CA SER A 189 0.92 -5.18 14.13
C SER A 189 1.10 -3.75 13.63
N GLU A 190 1.58 -3.57 12.40
CA GLU A 190 1.72 -2.27 11.76
C GLU A 190 0.35 -1.73 11.30
N PHE A 191 -0.44 -2.55 10.61
CA PHE A 191 -1.78 -2.16 10.16
C PHE A 191 -2.69 -3.38 10.00
N ARG A 192 -4.00 -3.17 10.03
CA ARG A 192 -5.00 -4.22 9.82
C ARG A 192 -5.82 -4.03 8.57
N ALA A 193 -6.08 -2.79 8.21
CA ALA A 193 -6.84 -2.42 7.03
C ALA A 193 -6.60 -0.96 6.69
N PHE A 194 -6.82 -0.61 5.44
CA PHE A 194 -6.90 0.76 4.95
C PHE A 194 -8.03 0.88 3.92
N THR A 195 -8.43 2.10 3.63
CA THR A 195 -9.45 2.41 2.63
C THR A 195 -8.91 3.45 1.68
N LEU A 196 -9.07 3.19 0.39
CA LEU A 196 -8.87 4.16 -0.68
C LEU A 196 -10.24 4.70 -1.07
N ILE A 197 -10.33 6.00 -1.38
CA ILE A 197 -11.60 6.63 -1.71
C ILE A 197 -11.58 7.08 -3.16
N ASP A 198 -12.49 6.52 -3.94
CA ASP A 198 -12.81 6.97 -5.29
C ASP A 198 -14.33 6.96 -5.48
N LYS A 199 -14.82 7.61 -6.53
CA LYS A 199 -16.24 7.68 -6.82
C LYS A 199 -16.77 6.51 -7.66
N TYR A 200 -15.88 5.72 -8.23
CA TYR A 200 -16.23 4.59 -9.10
C TYR A 200 -15.94 3.23 -8.45
N ALA A 201 -14.92 3.14 -7.55
CA ALA A 201 -14.50 1.86 -6.97
C ALA A 201 -13.83 2.02 -5.59
#